data_cf5f9fcac053fddc4b6399c4177789ba
#
_entry.id   cf5f9fcac053fddc4b6399c4177789ba
#
_cell.length_a   1.000
_cell.length_b   1.000
_cell.length_c   1.000
_cell.angle_alpha   90.00
_cell.angle_beta   90.00
_cell.angle_gamma   90.00
#
_symmetry.space_group_name_H-M   'P 1'
#
loop_
_entity.id
_entity.type
_entity.pdbx_description
1 polymer ?
#
loop_
_entity_poly.entity_id
_entity_poly.type
_entity_poly.pdbx_seq_one_letter_code
_entity_poly.pdbx_strand_id
1 'polypeptide(L)'
;MAKSNKADMSCARVKKYTASDVSKAERHNERKNETYENMNVIEERIPFNVHFKTPTAPTYMEQLKQMETDGLVSLRGLRKDATLFNEIVIDVNTMYFEHNGGYEYAKQFYEEAFHFIEEKFGADNVISAVMHADEINVAATEELGKEVYHYHLHAMVLPVVEKEILWSKRCK
;
A
#
# COMPACT_ATOMS: atom_id res chain seq x y z
N MET A 1 3.86 24.65 -30.20
CA MET A 1 4.42 23.40 -29.61
C MET A 1 3.35 22.76 -28.75
N ALA A 2 2.92 21.56 -29.05
CA ALA A 2 1.93 20.85 -28.23
C ALA A 2 2.57 20.60 -26.85
N LYS A 3 1.99 21.15 -25.79
CA LYS A 3 2.34 20.75 -24.42
C LYS A 3 2.07 19.25 -24.31
N SER A 4 3.12 18.46 -24.04
CA SER A 4 2.93 17.04 -23.78
C SER A 4 1.93 16.91 -22.62
N ASN A 5 0.83 16.21 -22.85
CA ASN A 5 -0.19 16.00 -21.84
C ASN A 5 0.39 15.04 -20.81
N LYS A 6 1.00 15.55 -19.73
CA LYS A 6 1.54 14.74 -18.63
C LYS A 6 0.43 14.19 -17.71
N ALA A 7 -0.83 14.42 -18.07
CA ALA A 7 -1.99 14.09 -17.25
C ALA A 7 -2.19 12.57 -17.05
N ASP A 8 -1.67 11.74 -17.96
CA ASP A 8 -1.93 10.30 -17.99
C ASP A 8 -0.74 9.47 -17.49
N MET A 9 0.18 10.09 -16.72
CA MET A 9 1.32 9.37 -16.17
C MET A 9 0.92 8.60 -14.91
N SER A 10 1.30 7.32 -14.87
CA SER A 10 1.17 6.45 -13.71
C SER A 10 2.51 5.82 -13.36
N CYS A 11 2.68 5.47 -12.11
CA CYS A 11 3.84 4.78 -11.58
C CYS A 11 3.39 3.65 -10.65
N ALA A 12 3.96 2.47 -10.81
CA ALA A 12 3.86 1.40 -9.83
C ALA A 12 5.27 1.06 -9.34
N ARG A 13 5.46 1.07 -8.04
CA ARG A 13 6.75 0.76 -7.40
C ARG A 13 6.57 -0.23 -6.27
N VAL A 14 7.60 -1.03 -6.04
CA VAL A 14 7.64 -2.00 -4.93
C VAL A 14 8.77 -1.63 -4.00
N LYS A 15 8.47 -1.51 -2.71
CA LYS A 15 9.45 -1.31 -1.65
C LYS A 15 9.44 -2.49 -0.69
N LYS A 16 10.63 -2.99 -0.36
CA LYS A 16 10.81 -4.16 0.50
C LYS A 16 11.02 -3.72 1.94
N TYR A 17 10.43 -4.47 2.88
CA TYR A 17 10.57 -4.22 4.31
C TYR A 17 10.95 -5.51 5.06
N THR A 18 11.81 -5.33 6.05
CA THR A 18 12.16 -6.33 7.04
C THR A 18 11.26 -6.18 8.27
N ALA A 19 11.42 -7.08 9.25
CA ALA A 19 10.71 -6.96 10.53
C ALA A 19 11.03 -5.66 11.29
N SER A 20 12.21 -5.08 11.09
CA SER A 20 12.66 -3.89 11.85
C SER A 20 12.17 -2.57 11.29
N ASP A 21 11.82 -2.51 10.02
CA ASP A 21 11.49 -1.25 9.34
C ASP A 21 10.06 -1.13 8.85
N VAL A 22 9.31 -2.24 8.81
CA VAL A 22 7.91 -2.25 8.35
C VAL A 22 6.99 -1.34 9.17
N SER A 23 7.28 -1.13 10.46
CA SER A 23 6.46 -0.28 11.33
C SER A 23 6.37 1.18 10.87
N LYS A 24 7.36 1.67 10.13
CA LYS A 24 7.32 3.03 9.56
C LYS A 24 6.31 3.12 8.43
N ALA A 25 6.27 2.11 7.55
CA ALA A 25 5.28 2.03 6.49
C ALA A 25 3.88 1.88 7.09
N GLU A 26 3.70 0.98 8.05
CA GLU A 26 2.44 0.78 8.74
C GLU A 26 1.88 2.10 9.33
N ARG A 27 2.72 2.86 10.07
CA ARG A 27 2.26 4.12 10.64
C ARG A 27 1.86 5.15 9.58
N HIS A 28 2.55 5.18 8.45
CA HIS A 28 2.16 6.04 7.33
C HIS A 28 0.86 5.56 6.69
N ASN A 29 0.77 4.29 6.33
CA ASN A 29 -0.36 3.73 5.60
C ASN A 29 -1.66 3.76 6.42
N GLU A 30 -1.55 3.42 7.71
CA GLU A 30 -2.70 3.34 8.62
C GLU A 30 -2.94 4.65 9.41
N ARG A 31 -2.24 5.74 9.02
CA ARG A 31 -2.35 7.06 9.69
C ARG A 31 -2.19 6.98 11.21
N LYS A 32 -1.16 6.25 11.68
CA LYS A 32 -0.82 6.07 13.11
C LYS A 32 0.34 6.96 13.57
N ASN A 33 0.73 7.97 12.81
CA ASN A 33 1.74 8.94 13.24
C ASN A 33 1.13 9.93 14.23
N GLU A 34 1.96 10.44 15.15
CA GLU A 34 1.56 11.45 16.13
C GLU A 34 1.36 12.83 15.49
N THR A 35 2.11 13.14 14.42
CA THR A 35 2.01 14.39 13.66
C THR A 35 2.23 14.15 12.18
N TYR A 36 1.69 15.03 11.33
CA TYR A 36 1.78 14.98 9.87
C TYR A 36 2.31 16.29 9.26
N GLU A 37 2.85 17.20 10.07
CA GLU A 37 3.24 18.56 9.67
C GLU A 37 4.15 18.64 8.42
N ASN A 38 4.95 17.61 8.17
CA ASN A 38 5.89 17.57 7.05
C ASN A 38 5.43 16.65 5.88
N MET A 39 4.15 16.21 5.89
CA MET A 39 3.68 15.17 4.95
C MET A 39 2.58 15.67 4.01
N ASN A 40 2.26 16.96 4.01
CA ASN A 40 1.11 17.53 3.28
C ASN A 40 -0.24 16.85 3.60
N VAL A 41 -0.34 16.14 4.72
CA VAL A 41 -1.56 15.47 5.17
C VAL A 41 -2.48 16.50 5.81
N ILE A 42 -3.73 16.49 5.37
CA ILE A 42 -4.82 17.29 5.94
C ILE A 42 -5.64 16.37 6.86
N GLU A 43 -5.49 16.53 8.16
CA GLU A 43 -6.05 15.60 9.16
C GLU A 43 -7.59 15.48 9.05
N GLU A 44 -8.29 16.57 8.73
CA GLU A 44 -9.73 16.58 8.52
C GLU A 44 -10.17 15.71 7.34
N ARG A 45 -9.23 15.35 6.47
CA ARG A 45 -9.49 14.49 5.31
C ARG A 45 -9.13 13.03 5.50
N ILE A 46 -8.51 12.65 6.60
CA ILE A 46 -8.23 11.24 6.92
C ILE A 46 -9.48 10.33 6.75
N PRO A 47 -10.71 10.76 7.12
CA PRO A 47 -11.90 9.96 6.91
C PRO A 47 -12.26 9.67 5.44
N PHE A 48 -11.63 10.36 4.47
CA PHE A 48 -11.80 10.10 3.04
C PHE A 48 -10.83 9.04 2.50
N ASN A 49 -9.86 8.59 3.29
CA ASN A 49 -9.02 7.45 2.94
C ASN A 49 -9.90 6.20 2.86
N VAL A 50 -9.66 5.37 1.84
CA VAL A 50 -10.47 4.18 1.58
C VAL A 50 -9.62 2.94 1.80
N HIS A 51 -9.97 2.15 2.82
CA HIS A 51 -9.40 0.83 3.03
C HIS A 51 -10.17 -0.20 2.20
N PHE A 52 -9.57 -0.69 1.13
CA PHE A 52 -10.07 -1.85 0.39
C PHE A 52 -9.82 -3.14 1.17
N LYS A 53 -8.73 -3.14 1.97
CA LYS A 53 -8.44 -4.21 2.92
C LYS A 53 -7.80 -3.63 4.18
N THR A 54 -8.38 -3.97 5.33
CA THR A 54 -7.85 -3.60 6.65
C THR A 54 -7.03 -4.73 7.26
N PRO A 55 -5.93 -4.42 8.00
CA PRO A 55 -5.23 -5.43 8.78
C PRO A 55 -6.17 -6.12 9.77
N THR A 56 -5.96 -7.42 10.00
CA THR A 56 -6.75 -8.21 10.95
C THR A 56 -6.16 -8.21 12.36
N ALA A 57 -4.99 -7.60 12.56
CA ALA A 57 -4.32 -7.45 13.84
C ALA A 57 -3.88 -5.98 14.04
N PRO A 58 -3.54 -5.56 15.27
CA PRO A 58 -3.11 -4.20 15.58
C PRO A 58 -1.89 -3.73 14.80
N THR A 59 -0.98 -4.66 14.45
CA THR A 59 0.20 -4.37 13.62
C THR A 59 0.37 -5.41 12.52
N TYR A 60 1.05 -5.03 11.43
CA TYR A 60 1.39 -5.95 10.33
C TYR A 60 2.23 -7.14 10.83
N MET A 61 3.15 -6.89 11.77
CA MET A 61 3.96 -7.95 12.36
C MET A 61 3.16 -8.92 13.24
N GLU A 62 2.15 -8.45 13.96
CA GLU A 62 1.26 -9.30 14.75
C GLU A 62 0.39 -10.16 13.84
N GLN A 63 -0.13 -9.60 12.75
CA GLN A 63 -0.87 -10.37 11.74
C GLN A 63 0.01 -11.48 11.13
N LEU A 64 1.26 -11.16 10.74
CA LEU A 64 2.18 -12.17 10.21
C LEU A 64 2.47 -13.28 11.22
N LYS A 65 2.66 -12.95 12.51
CA LYS A 65 2.85 -13.94 13.56
C LYS A 65 1.62 -14.81 13.78
N GLN A 66 0.42 -14.23 13.68
CA GLN A 66 -0.81 -15.01 13.75
C GLN A 66 -0.89 -15.98 12.58
N MET A 67 -0.60 -15.55 11.35
CA MET A 67 -0.57 -16.40 10.17
C MET A 67 0.46 -17.53 10.29
N GLU A 68 1.61 -17.29 10.92
CA GLU A 68 2.60 -18.34 11.22
C GLU A 68 2.06 -19.34 12.26
N THR A 69 1.40 -18.85 13.30
CA THR A 69 0.78 -19.69 14.34
C THR A 69 -0.32 -20.58 13.76
N ASP A 70 -1.10 -20.04 12.83
CA ASP A 70 -2.18 -20.74 12.14
C ASP A 70 -1.66 -21.69 11.03
N GLY A 71 -0.35 -21.71 10.79
CA GLY A 71 0.30 -22.57 9.80
C GLY A 71 0.09 -22.13 8.35
N LEU A 72 -0.37 -20.91 8.11
CA LEU A 72 -0.58 -20.34 6.76
C LEU A 72 0.73 -19.93 6.11
N VAL A 73 1.73 -19.52 6.90
CA VAL A 73 3.07 -19.14 6.45
C VAL A 73 4.12 -19.77 7.38
N SER A 74 5.37 -19.84 6.95
CA SER A 74 6.48 -20.27 7.79
C SER A 74 7.65 -19.29 7.68
N LEU A 75 8.08 -18.77 8.81
CA LEU A 75 9.27 -17.91 8.92
C LEU A 75 10.53 -18.72 9.23
N ARG A 76 10.44 -20.05 9.33
CA ARG A 76 11.54 -20.93 9.72
C ARG A 76 12.70 -20.84 8.72
N GLY A 77 13.88 -20.58 9.24
CA GLY A 77 15.11 -20.50 8.44
C GLY A 77 15.32 -19.18 7.71
N LEU A 78 14.43 -18.20 7.90
CA LEU A 78 14.66 -16.86 7.39
C LEU A 78 15.73 -16.14 8.21
N ARG A 79 16.54 -15.35 7.52
CA ARG A 79 17.54 -14.46 8.16
C ARG A 79 16.82 -13.27 8.81
N LYS A 80 17.48 -12.62 9.79
CA LYS A 80 16.92 -11.44 10.48
C LYS A 80 16.65 -10.26 9.54
N ASP A 81 17.41 -10.16 8.46
CA ASP A 81 17.30 -9.13 7.42
C ASP A 81 16.50 -9.59 6.20
N ALA A 82 15.75 -10.70 6.33
CA ALA A 82 14.87 -11.16 5.25
C ALA A 82 13.76 -10.15 4.98
N THR A 83 13.42 -10.00 3.71
CA THR A 83 12.21 -9.27 3.31
C THR A 83 10.98 -10.06 3.74
N LEU A 84 10.19 -9.49 4.63
CA LEU A 84 8.94 -10.08 5.12
C LEU A 84 7.71 -9.46 4.45
N PHE A 85 7.83 -8.21 4.00
CA PHE A 85 6.74 -7.47 3.39
C PHE A 85 7.23 -6.75 2.12
N ASN A 86 6.34 -6.64 1.16
CA ASN A 86 6.48 -5.74 0.02
C ASN A 86 5.34 -4.74 0.04
N GLU A 87 5.67 -3.46 -0.02
CA GLU A 87 4.69 -2.42 -0.25
C GLU A 87 4.62 -2.12 -1.74
N ILE A 88 3.44 -2.23 -2.31
CA ILE A 88 3.14 -1.83 -3.68
C ILE A 88 2.47 -0.47 -3.61
N VAL A 89 3.10 0.53 -4.20
CA VAL A 89 2.52 1.88 -4.31
C VAL A 89 2.14 2.11 -5.76
N ILE A 90 0.87 2.39 -5.99
CA ILE A 90 0.36 2.81 -7.30
C ILE A 90 -0.03 4.27 -7.20
N ASP A 91 0.59 5.06 -8.05
CA ASP A 91 0.50 6.51 -8.08
C ASP A 91 0.15 6.96 -9.49
N VAL A 92 -0.84 7.82 -9.61
CA VAL A 92 -1.29 8.40 -10.89
C VAL A 92 -1.27 9.92 -10.76
N ASN A 93 -0.90 10.59 -11.84
CA ASN A 93 -0.87 12.05 -11.89
C ASN A 93 -2.22 12.62 -11.40
N THR A 94 -2.16 13.53 -10.44
CA THR A 94 -3.32 14.19 -9.82
C THR A 94 -4.29 14.75 -10.87
N MET A 95 -3.77 15.37 -11.94
CA MET A 95 -4.59 15.98 -12.99
C MET A 95 -5.39 14.95 -13.79
N TYR A 96 -4.95 13.70 -13.86
CA TYR A 96 -5.73 12.63 -14.48
C TYR A 96 -7.07 12.46 -13.77
N PHE A 97 -7.06 12.39 -12.45
CA PHE A 97 -8.29 12.25 -11.66
C PHE A 97 -9.15 13.52 -11.71
N GLU A 98 -8.53 14.70 -11.65
CA GLU A 98 -9.26 15.98 -11.78
C GLU A 98 -10.05 16.08 -13.09
N HIS A 99 -9.51 15.54 -14.18
CA HIS A 99 -10.17 15.54 -15.50
C HIS A 99 -11.21 14.42 -15.67
N ASN A 100 -11.16 13.36 -14.86
CA ASN A 100 -11.98 12.16 -15.05
C ASN A 100 -13.01 11.91 -13.93
N GLY A 101 -13.29 12.87 -13.08
CA GLY A 101 -14.34 12.75 -12.05
C GLY A 101 -13.84 12.80 -10.60
N GLY A 102 -12.56 13.12 -10.40
CA GLY A 102 -11.99 13.39 -9.08
C GLY A 102 -11.98 12.19 -8.16
N TYR A 103 -12.39 12.40 -6.92
CA TYR A 103 -12.34 11.41 -5.85
C TYR A 103 -13.09 10.11 -6.16
N GLU A 104 -14.31 10.18 -6.68
CA GLU A 104 -15.12 8.99 -6.94
C GLU A 104 -14.51 8.11 -8.04
N TYR A 105 -13.95 8.73 -9.06
CA TYR A 105 -13.24 7.99 -10.10
C TYR A 105 -11.91 7.40 -9.59
N ALA A 106 -11.17 8.13 -8.76
CA ALA A 106 -9.95 7.64 -8.13
C ALA A 106 -10.23 6.41 -7.26
N LYS A 107 -11.33 6.42 -6.49
CA LYS A 107 -11.77 5.30 -5.68
C LYS A 107 -12.03 4.04 -6.53
N GLN A 108 -12.78 4.16 -7.62
CA GLN A 108 -13.04 3.05 -8.55
C GLN A 108 -11.74 2.54 -9.18
N PHE A 109 -10.88 3.44 -9.63
CA PHE A 109 -9.59 3.09 -10.24
C PHE A 109 -8.71 2.28 -9.27
N TYR A 110 -8.60 2.72 -8.02
CA TYR A 110 -7.76 2.03 -7.03
C TYR A 110 -8.41 0.77 -6.46
N GLU A 111 -9.73 0.63 -6.50
CA GLU A 111 -10.44 -0.63 -6.22
C GLU A 111 -10.07 -1.70 -7.26
N GLU A 112 -10.10 -1.37 -8.55
CA GLU A 112 -9.64 -2.26 -9.62
C GLU A 112 -8.14 -2.61 -9.48
N ALA A 113 -7.31 -1.63 -9.14
CA ALA A 113 -5.90 -1.86 -8.89
C ALA A 113 -5.66 -2.79 -7.69
N PHE A 114 -6.46 -2.67 -6.63
CA PHE A 114 -6.44 -3.58 -5.49
C PHE A 114 -6.83 -5.01 -5.90
N HIS A 115 -7.89 -5.20 -6.66
CA HIS A 115 -8.28 -6.52 -7.17
C HIS A 115 -7.19 -7.16 -8.05
N PHE A 116 -6.53 -6.36 -8.87
CA PHE A 116 -5.36 -6.84 -9.62
C PHE A 116 -4.23 -7.32 -8.70
N ILE A 117 -3.96 -6.61 -7.59
CA ILE A 117 -2.96 -7.03 -6.61
C ILE A 117 -3.36 -8.34 -5.95
N GLU A 118 -4.64 -8.51 -5.55
CA GLU A 118 -5.15 -9.76 -4.99
C GLU A 118 -5.01 -10.93 -5.97
N GLU A 119 -5.33 -10.70 -7.26
CA GLU A 119 -5.15 -11.73 -8.29
C GLU A 119 -3.69 -12.18 -8.43
N LYS A 120 -2.73 -11.24 -8.35
CA LYS A 120 -1.30 -11.55 -8.57
C LYS A 120 -0.60 -12.13 -7.35
N PHE A 121 -0.98 -11.72 -6.15
CA PHE A 121 -0.29 -12.12 -4.92
C PHE A 121 -1.08 -13.11 -4.06
N GLY A 122 -2.36 -13.32 -4.38
CA GLY A 122 -3.31 -14.06 -3.56
C GLY A 122 -3.93 -13.17 -2.49
N ALA A 123 -5.26 -13.22 -2.36
CA ALA A 123 -5.99 -12.38 -1.43
C ALA A 123 -5.48 -12.52 0.02
N ASP A 124 -5.18 -13.75 0.45
CA ASP A 124 -4.71 -14.02 1.82
C ASP A 124 -3.33 -13.44 2.12
N ASN A 125 -2.53 -13.16 1.08
CA ASN A 125 -1.20 -12.56 1.21
C ASN A 125 -1.22 -11.03 1.21
N VAL A 126 -2.35 -10.38 0.93
CA VAL A 126 -2.50 -8.93 1.07
C VAL A 126 -2.87 -8.62 2.53
N ILE A 127 -2.01 -7.89 3.23
CA ILE A 127 -2.19 -7.53 4.65
C ILE A 127 -3.09 -6.31 4.78
N SER A 128 -2.85 -5.29 3.95
CA SER A 128 -3.57 -4.02 3.94
C SER A 128 -3.57 -3.45 2.53
N ALA A 129 -4.62 -2.73 2.17
CA ALA A 129 -4.67 -1.91 0.97
C ALA A 129 -5.49 -0.65 1.25
N VAL A 130 -4.88 0.51 1.13
CA VAL A 130 -5.51 1.80 1.42
C VAL A 130 -5.23 2.81 0.31
N MET A 131 -6.28 3.44 -0.19
CA MET A 131 -6.17 4.65 -1.00
C MET A 131 -6.10 5.86 -0.06
N HIS A 132 -5.01 6.61 -0.12
CA HIS A 132 -4.93 7.92 0.54
C HIS A 132 -5.62 8.98 -0.31
N ALA A 133 -6.41 9.83 0.36
CA ALA A 133 -7.14 10.94 -0.22
C ALA A 133 -7.04 12.21 0.65
N ASP A 134 -6.09 12.22 1.55
CA ASP A 134 -5.86 13.24 2.57
C ASP A 134 -4.59 14.06 2.35
N GLU A 135 -3.83 13.78 1.29
CA GLU A 135 -2.60 14.53 0.97
C GLU A 135 -2.89 15.62 -0.05
N ILE A 136 -2.63 16.89 0.32
CA ILE A 136 -2.81 18.02 -0.59
C ILE A 136 -1.66 18.09 -1.61
N ASN A 137 -2.01 18.28 -2.88
CA ASN A 137 -1.04 18.62 -3.92
C ASN A 137 -0.89 20.14 -3.99
N VAL A 138 0.10 20.68 -3.29
CA VAL A 138 0.32 22.13 -3.16
C VAL A 138 0.48 22.80 -4.52
N ALA A 139 1.28 22.23 -5.42
CA ALA A 139 1.53 22.81 -6.74
C ALA A 139 0.26 22.86 -7.61
N ALA A 140 -0.52 21.79 -7.63
CA ALA A 140 -1.78 21.78 -8.37
C ALA A 140 -2.84 22.69 -7.74
N THR A 141 -2.85 22.81 -6.41
CA THR A 141 -3.72 23.74 -5.67
C THR A 141 -3.43 25.18 -6.02
N GLU A 142 -2.16 25.56 -6.07
CA GLU A 142 -1.72 26.91 -6.49
C GLU A 142 -2.06 27.19 -7.96
N GLU A 143 -1.81 26.22 -8.86
CA GLU A 143 -2.08 26.36 -10.29
C GLU A 143 -3.58 26.52 -10.60
N LEU A 144 -4.44 25.76 -9.92
CA LEU A 144 -5.88 25.74 -10.18
C LEU A 144 -6.68 26.70 -9.30
N GLY A 145 -6.08 27.28 -8.27
CA GLY A 145 -6.76 28.18 -7.33
C GLY A 145 -7.87 27.51 -6.50
N LYS A 146 -7.81 26.20 -6.33
CA LYS A 146 -8.70 25.38 -5.51
C LYS A 146 -7.92 24.25 -4.86
N GLU A 147 -8.40 23.73 -3.73
CA GLU A 147 -7.77 22.56 -3.10
C GLU A 147 -7.79 21.33 -4.02
N VAL A 148 -6.63 20.75 -4.24
CA VAL A 148 -6.42 19.56 -5.06
C VAL A 148 -5.67 18.52 -4.25
N TYR A 149 -6.20 17.32 -4.22
CA TYR A 149 -5.65 16.23 -3.42
C TYR A 149 -4.98 15.19 -4.31
N HIS A 150 -3.91 14.61 -3.78
CA HIS A 150 -3.15 13.57 -4.44
C HIS A 150 -3.64 12.20 -3.99
N TYR A 151 -4.25 11.45 -4.90
CA TYR A 151 -4.75 10.11 -4.64
C TYR A 151 -3.70 9.07 -5.03
N HIS A 152 -3.42 8.12 -4.13
CA HIS A 152 -2.50 7.02 -4.39
C HIS A 152 -2.84 5.81 -3.54
N LEU A 153 -2.49 4.61 -4.02
CA LEU A 153 -2.74 3.34 -3.34
C LEU A 153 -1.47 2.83 -2.68
N HIS A 154 -1.56 2.45 -1.42
CA HIS A 154 -0.59 1.63 -0.70
C HIS A 154 -1.17 0.24 -0.47
N ALA A 155 -0.51 -0.81 -0.95
CA ALA A 155 -0.88 -2.18 -0.66
C ALA A 155 0.31 -2.92 -0.04
N MET A 156 0.11 -3.46 1.16
CA MET A 156 1.13 -4.24 1.87
C MET A 156 0.87 -5.72 1.63
N VAL A 157 1.85 -6.41 1.02
CA VAL A 157 1.74 -7.82 0.66
C VAL A 157 2.87 -8.65 1.25
N LEU A 158 2.59 -9.92 1.53
CA LEU A 158 3.59 -10.91 1.91
C LEU A 158 4.18 -11.55 0.65
N PRO A 159 5.52 -11.58 0.48
CA PRO A 159 6.19 -12.27 -0.63
C PRO A 159 6.23 -13.79 -0.37
N VAL A 160 5.07 -14.44 -0.30
CA VAL A 160 4.95 -15.86 -0.02
C VAL A 160 5.25 -16.67 -1.29
N VAL A 161 6.00 -17.76 -1.14
CA VAL A 161 6.25 -18.76 -2.18
C VAL A 161 5.90 -20.13 -1.65
N GLU A 162 5.14 -20.89 -2.42
CA GLU A 162 4.93 -22.30 -2.13
C GLU A 162 6.19 -23.10 -2.46
N LYS A 163 6.64 -23.91 -1.51
CA LYS A 163 7.81 -24.76 -1.68
C LYS A 163 7.56 -26.15 -1.12
N GLU A 164 7.66 -27.15 -1.98
CA GLU A 164 7.68 -28.54 -1.54
C GLU A 164 9.01 -28.83 -0.83
N ILE A 165 8.93 -29.31 0.43
CA ILE A 165 10.09 -29.73 1.21
C ILE A 165 10.14 -31.26 1.22
N LEU A 166 11.05 -31.84 0.43
CA LEU A 166 11.32 -33.26 0.46
C LEU A 166 12.15 -33.60 1.70
N TRP A 167 11.55 -34.33 2.64
CA TRP A 167 12.25 -34.82 3.82
C TRP A 167 13.31 -35.85 3.41
N SER A 168 14.56 -35.58 3.73
CA SER A 168 15.61 -36.57 3.53
C SER A 168 15.44 -37.72 4.55
N LYS A 169 15.71 -38.96 4.12
CA LYS A 169 15.68 -40.17 5.00
C LYS A 169 16.68 -40.08 6.18
N ARG A 170 17.54 -39.06 6.25
CA ARG A 170 18.48 -38.80 7.35
C ARG A 170 17.85 -38.09 8.56
N CYS A 171 16.62 -37.64 8.48
CA CYS A 171 15.90 -36.97 9.57
C CYS A 171 14.93 -37.92 10.29
N LYS A 172 15.38 -39.15 10.55
CA LYS A 172 14.70 -40.09 11.48
C LYS A 172 15.29 -39.97 12.85
#